data_3c32181bc10f1a74394a127655058870
#
_entry.id   3c32181bc10f1a74394a127655058870
#
_cell.length_a   1.000
_cell.length_b   1.000
_cell.length_c   1.000
_cell.angle_alpha   90.00
_cell.angle_beta   90.00
_cell.angle_gamma   90.00
#
_symmetry.space_group_name_H-M   'P 1'
#
loop_
_entity.id
_entity.type
_entity.pdbx_description
1 polymer ?
#
loop_
_entity_poly.entity_id
_entity_poly.type
_entity_poly.pdbx_seq_one_letter_code
_entity_poly.pdbx_strand_id
1 'polypeptide(L)'
;MNTIVTYSHKPWNKGKLVGQKAPLRVRDIWTIRVRLQLAEKTRDLALFNLAIDSKLRACNLTKLRVRDIAHGEYVSSRAIVMPQKTQHPVQFEITEQTRTALEAWMHQAHLCCEDFLFPTRLHGSDHLSTRQYARIVKAWVTAIGLGPTMYGTHTLRGTKTSLVYRKTKNLRACPTLAWSYEV
;
A
#
# COMPACT_ATOMS: atom_id res chain seq x y z
N MET A 1 -25.04 15.28 -48.34
CA MET A 1 -25.26 14.16 -47.38
C MET A 1 -23.99 13.98 -46.59
N ASN A 2 -23.96 14.45 -45.35
CA ASN A 2 -22.79 14.27 -44.47
C ASN A 2 -22.94 12.96 -43.71
N THR A 3 -22.09 11.98 -44.04
CA THR A 3 -22.04 10.71 -43.35
C THR A 3 -21.28 10.91 -42.03
N ILE A 4 -21.99 10.92 -40.90
CA ILE A 4 -21.38 10.96 -39.58
C ILE A 4 -20.79 9.58 -39.31
N VAL A 5 -19.45 9.44 -39.35
CA VAL A 5 -18.74 8.25 -38.97
C VAL A 5 -18.69 8.23 -37.44
N THR A 6 -19.56 7.43 -36.82
CA THR A 6 -19.53 7.17 -35.37
C THR A 6 -18.42 6.17 -35.06
N TYR A 7 -17.29 6.65 -34.53
CA TYR A 7 -16.25 5.80 -34.00
C TYR A 7 -16.74 5.13 -32.69
N SER A 8 -17.17 3.88 -32.79
CA SER A 8 -17.45 3.05 -31.63
C SER A 8 -16.14 2.69 -30.90
N HIS A 9 -15.82 3.46 -29.87
CA HIS A 9 -14.65 3.20 -29.04
C HIS A 9 -14.91 1.93 -28.20
N LYS A 10 -14.39 0.78 -28.65
CA LYS A 10 -14.45 -0.46 -27.87
C LYS A 10 -13.65 -0.27 -26.57
N PRO A 11 -14.25 -0.44 -25.38
CA PRO A 11 -13.51 -0.39 -24.13
C PRO A 11 -12.36 -1.42 -24.16
N TRP A 12 -11.18 -1.02 -23.75
CA TRP A 12 -9.97 -1.88 -23.72
C TRP A 12 -10.13 -3.17 -22.91
N ASN A 13 -11.12 -3.21 -22.02
CA ASN A 13 -11.45 -4.33 -21.14
C ASN A 13 -12.69 -5.12 -21.58
N LYS A 14 -13.25 -4.88 -22.77
CA LYS A 14 -14.43 -5.59 -23.28
C LYS A 14 -14.14 -7.10 -23.35
N GLY A 15 -14.93 -7.90 -22.61
CA GLY A 15 -14.75 -9.35 -22.51
C GLY A 15 -13.65 -9.84 -21.57
N LYS A 16 -12.96 -8.93 -20.84
CA LYS A 16 -12.00 -9.30 -19.80
C LYS A 16 -12.63 -9.11 -18.43
N LEU A 17 -12.71 -10.18 -17.64
CA LEU A 17 -13.00 -10.09 -16.21
C LEU A 17 -11.80 -9.41 -15.55
N VAL A 18 -11.87 -8.08 -15.37
CA VAL A 18 -10.91 -7.33 -14.55
C VAL A 18 -11.32 -7.55 -13.10
N GLY A 19 -10.99 -8.75 -12.58
CA GLY A 19 -11.31 -9.14 -11.23
C GLY A 19 -10.54 -8.35 -10.18
N GLN A 20 -11.05 -8.39 -8.95
CA GLN A 20 -10.39 -7.85 -7.77
C GLN A 20 -9.01 -8.53 -7.62
N LYS A 21 -7.96 -7.76 -7.36
CA LYS A 21 -6.60 -8.30 -7.17
C LYS A 21 -6.57 -9.24 -5.97
N ALA A 22 -5.94 -10.40 -6.13
CA ALA A 22 -5.85 -11.41 -5.09
C ALA A 22 -5.06 -10.90 -3.86
N PRO A 23 -5.50 -11.18 -2.63
CA PRO A 23 -4.71 -10.91 -1.44
C PRO A 23 -3.51 -11.84 -1.34
N LEU A 24 -2.43 -11.41 -0.69
CA LEU A 24 -1.27 -12.26 -0.39
C LEU A 24 -1.65 -13.30 0.68
N ARG A 25 -1.07 -14.48 0.59
CA ARG A 25 -1.12 -15.49 1.64
C ARG A 25 -0.09 -15.17 2.72
N VAL A 26 -0.26 -15.72 3.92
CA VAL A 26 0.68 -15.53 5.03
C VAL A 26 2.12 -15.89 4.62
N ARG A 27 2.30 -17.04 3.95
CA ARG A 27 3.61 -17.47 3.46
C ARG A 27 4.24 -16.47 2.47
N ASP A 28 3.43 -15.87 1.60
CA ASP A 28 3.91 -14.92 0.59
C ASP A 28 4.41 -13.63 1.26
N ILE A 29 3.71 -13.18 2.32
CA ILE A 29 4.11 -12.04 3.14
C ILE A 29 5.46 -12.30 3.80
N TRP A 30 5.61 -13.47 4.45
CA TRP A 30 6.87 -13.85 5.09
C TRP A 30 8.00 -13.97 4.08
N THR A 31 7.76 -14.58 2.94
CA THR A 31 8.77 -14.72 1.88
C THR A 31 9.25 -13.37 1.37
N ILE A 32 8.35 -12.40 1.14
CA ILE A 32 8.73 -11.04 0.73
C ILE A 32 9.55 -10.37 1.83
N ARG A 33 9.11 -10.43 3.09
CA ARG A 33 9.81 -9.83 4.23
C ARG A 33 11.23 -10.35 4.38
N VAL A 34 11.40 -11.66 4.41
CA VAL A 34 12.72 -12.29 4.55
C VAL A 34 13.64 -11.90 3.39
N ARG A 35 13.12 -11.90 2.15
CA ARG A 35 13.93 -11.46 1.01
C ARG A 35 14.37 -10.00 1.10
N LEU A 36 13.48 -9.12 1.57
CA LEU A 36 13.80 -7.71 1.73
C LEU A 36 14.82 -7.50 2.86
N GLN A 37 14.73 -8.26 3.95
CA GLN A 37 15.69 -8.26 5.05
C GLN A 37 17.07 -8.76 4.60
N LEU A 38 17.13 -9.91 3.95
CA LEU A 38 18.40 -10.48 3.45
C LEU A 38 19.06 -9.60 2.39
N ALA A 39 18.27 -8.85 1.63
CA ALA A 39 18.77 -7.89 0.63
C ALA A 39 19.03 -6.49 1.21
N GLU A 40 18.91 -6.30 2.54
CA GLU A 40 19.11 -5.03 3.26
C GLU A 40 18.30 -3.86 2.69
N LYS A 41 17.14 -4.14 2.08
CA LYS A 41 16.24 -3.15 1.49
C LYS A 41 15.33 -2.53 2.56
N THR A 42 15.92 -1.82 3.52
CA THR A 42 15.23 -1.24 4.68
C THR A 42 14.01 -0.41 4.30
N ARG A 43 14.15 0.49 3.30
CA ARG A 43 13.05 1.31 2.78
C ARG A 43 11.89 0.46 2.27
N ASP A 44 12.20 -0.53 1.45
CA ASP A 44 11.19 -1.38 0.81
C ASP A 44 10.50 -2.27 1.85
N LEU A 45 11.22 -2.72 2.88
CA LEU A 45 10.67 -3.48 4.01
C LEU A 45 9.68 -2.61 4.82
N ALA A 46 10.07 -1.38 5.16
CA ALA A 46 9.22 -0.43 5.85
C ALA A 46 7.94 -0.12 5.03
N LEU A 47 8.10 0.15 3.74
CA LEU A 47 6.99 0.43 2.82
C LEU A 47 6.03 -0.77 2.69
N PHE A 48 6.57 -1.99 2.57
CA PHE A 48 5.78 -3.21 2.47
C PHE A 48 4.96 -3.48 3.73
N ASN A 49 5.60 -3.40 4.89
CA ASN A 49 4.95 -3.64 6.18
C ASN A 49 3.84 -2.61 6.43
N LEU A 50 4.15 -1.31 6.25
CA LEU A 50 3.19 -0.23 6.46
C LEU A 50 2.01 -0.32 5.47
N ALA A 51 2.25 -0.73 4.22
CA ALA A 51 1.19 -0.91 3.23
C ALA A 51 0.16 -1.97 3.64
N ILE A 52 0.60 -3.04 4.30
CA ILE A 52 -0.28 -4.09 4.83
C ILE A 52 -1.02 -3.60 6.07
N ASP A 53 -0.31 -2.97 7.02
CA ASP A 53 -0.90 -2.56 8.29
C ASP A 53 -1.89 -1.42 8.12
N SER A 54 -1.53 -0.39 7.37
CA SER A 54 -2.36 0.82 7.20
C SER A 54 -3.59 0.62 6.34
N LYS A 55 -3.57 -0.34 5.42
CA LYS A 55 -4.63 -0.54 4.42
C LYS A 55 -4.92 0.72 3.57
N LEU A 56 -4.02 1.67 3.55
CA LEU A 56 -4.19 2.92 2.82
C LEU A 56 -4.20 2.69 1.30
N ARG A 57 -4.86 3.60 0.59
CA ARG A 57 -4.72 3.67 -0.87
C ARG A 57 -3.30 4.09 -1.23
N ALA A 58 -2.81 3.65 -2.40
CA ALA A 58 -1.47 3.98 -2.87
C ALA A 58 -1.18 5.50 -2.82
N CYS A 59 -2.12 6.33 -3.23
CA CYS A 59 -1.97 7.80 -3.22
C CYS A 59 -1.84 8.38 -1.80
N ASN A 60 -2.47 7.78 -0.79
CA ASN A 60 -2.35 8.24 0.58
C ASN A 60 -1.06 7.72 1.23
N LEU A 61 -0.73 6.44 0.98
CA LEU A 61 0.49 5.82 1.51
C LEU A 61 1.75 6.55 1.03
N THR A 62 1.81 6.90 -0.25
CA THR A 62 3.00 7.56 -0.83
C THR A 62 3.15 9.02 -0.41
N LYS A 63 2.10 9.64 0.13
CA LYS A 63 2.10 11.03 0.61
C LYS A 63 2.19 11.16 2.12
N LEU A 64 2.37 10.05 2.84
CA LEU A 64 2.58 10.09 4.29
C LEU A 64 3.85 10.87 4.61
N ARG A 65 3.76 11.70 5.63
CA ARG A 65 4.91 12.36 6.27
C ARG A 65 5.31 11.62 7.55
N VAL A 66 6.51 11.84 7.99
CA VAL A 66 7.01 11.25 9.25
C VAL A 66 6.07 11.61 10.40
N ARG A 67 5.66 12.88 10.53
CA ARG A 67 4.75 13.37 11.58
C ARG A 67 3.39 12.68 11.63
N ASP A 68 2.96 12.04 10.52
CA ASP A 68 1.66 11.37 10.47
C ASP A 68 1.67 10.03 11.24
N ILE A 69 2.85 9.49 11.52
CA ILE A 69 3.03 8.15 12.12
C ILE A 69 4.03 8.14 13.29
N ALA A 70 4.83 9.18 13.47
CA ALA A 70 5.89 9.21 14.46
C ALA A 70 5.91 10.53 15.25
N HIS A 71 6.38 10.44 16.48
CA HIS A 71 6.70 11.57 17.36
C HIS A 71 8.18 11.51 17.71
N GLY A 72 8.97 12.43 17.16
CA GLY A 72 10.43 12.35 17.22
C GLY A 72 10.94 11.13 16.47
N GLU A 73 11.77 10.33 17.13
CA GLU A 73 12.36 9.11 16.56
C GLU A 73 11.46 7.85 16.71
N TYR A 74 10.38 7.96 17.49
CA TYR A 74 9.53 6.83 17.83
C TYR A 74 8.27 6.75 16.97
N VAL A 75 8.04 5.60 16.36
CA VAL A 75 6.83 5.33 15.59
C VAL A 75 5.69 4.93 16.54
N SER A 76 4.55 5.61 16.41
CA SER A 76 3.36 5.36 17.21
C SER A 76 2.76 3.98 16.92
N SER A 77 2.17 3.33 17.93
CA SER A 77 1.44 2.07 17.75
C SER A 77 0.14 2.22 16.95
N ARG A 78 -0.39 3.44 16.89
CA ARG A 78 -1.59 3.83 16.13
C ARG A 78 -1.35 5.14 15.42
N ALA A 79 -1.87 5.26 14.21
CA ALA A 79 -1.84 6.49 13.44
C ALA A 79 -3.23 6.84 12.92
N ILE A 80 -3.49 8.14 12.80
CA ILE A 80 -4.71 8.70 12.22
C ILE A 80 -4.29 9.57 11.04
N VAL A 81 -4.77 9.24 9.86
CA VAL A 81 -4.43 9.95 8.62
C VAL A 81 -5.71 10.45 7.95
N MET A 82 -5.68 11.68 7.46
CA MET A 82 -6.77 12.28 6.67
C MET A 82 -6.57 12.00 5.18
N PRO A 83 -7.32 11.08 4.54
CA PRO A 83 -7.24 10.84 3.12
C PRO A 83 -7.78 12.04 2.30
N GLN A 84 -7.05 12.45 1.29
CA GLN A 84 -7.41 13.61 0.45
C GLN A 84 -8.77 13.48 -0.25
N LYS A 85 -9.18 12.26 -0.64
CA LYS A 85 -10.42 12.04 -1.40
C LYS A 85 -11.67 11.90 -0.55
N THR A 86 -11.57 11.33 0.62
CA THR A 86 -12.75 10.99 1.44
C THR A 86 -12.94 11.92 2.61
N GLN A 87 -11.92 12.69 2.99
CA GLN A 87 -11.89 13.59 4.16
C GLN A 87 -12.38 12.93 5.48
N HIS A 88 -12.49 11.61 5.53
CA HIS A 88 -12.79 10.87 6.73
C HIS A 88 -11.48 10.32 7.32
N PRO A 89 -11.24 10.52 8.62
CA PRO A 89 -10.01 10.04 9.25
C PRO A 89 -9.94 8.51 9.17
N VAL A 90 -8.81 8.00 8.75
CA VAL A 90 -8.50 6.56 8.74
C VAL A 90 -7.54 6.26 9.88
N GLN A 91 -8.02 5.53 10.86
CA GLN A 91 -7.19 5.03 11.97
C GLN A 91 -6.72 3.61 11.65
N PHE A 92 -5.45 3.33 11.94
CA PHE A 92 -4.88 2.00 11.80
C PHE A 92 -3.81 1.73 12.86
N GLU A 93 -3.62 0.46 13.15
CA GLU A 93 -2.58 -0.02 14.06
C GLU A 93 -1.31 -0.35 13.28
N ILE A 94 -0.17 0.06 13.83
CA ILE A 94 1.16 -0.22 13.31
C ILE A 94 1.76 -1.31 14.21
N THR A 95 1.96 -2.49 13.65
CA THR A 95 2.52 -3.63 14.39
C THR A 95 3.97 -3.36 14.80
N GLU A 96 4.44 -4.04 15.85
CA GLU A 96 5.82 -3.95 16.35
C GLU A 96 6.85 -4.11 15.23
N GLN A 97 6.68 -5.14 14.42
CA GLN A 97 7.58 -5.42 13.30
C GLN A 97 7.59 -4.27 12.26
N THR A 98 6.46 -3.60 12.08
CA THR A 98 6.35 -2.44 11.16
C THR A 98 7.02 -1.22 11.77
N ARG A 99 6.84 -0.98 13.08
CA ARG A 99 7.48 0.12 13.80
C ARG A 99 9.00 0.02 13.70
N THR A 100 9.56 -1.13 14.08
CA THR A 100 11.01 -1.37 13.99
C THR A 100 11.57 -1.12 12.57
N ALA A 101 10.85 -1.58 11.54
CA ALA A 101 11.27 -1.36 10.15
C ALA A 101 11.20 0.11 9.75
N LEU A 102 10.18 0.85 10.22
CA LEU A 102 10.02 2.28 9.96
C LEU A 102 11.08 3.11 10.67
N GLU A 103 11.35 2.83 11.94
CA GLU A 103 12.39 3.50 12.74
C GLU A 103 13.77 3.30 12.09
N ALA A 104 14.11 2.07 11.73
CA ALA A 104 15.34 1.77 11.01
C ALA A 104 15.45 2.54 9.68
N TRP A 105 14.34 2.63 8.93
CA TRP A 105 14.31 3.38 7.69
C TRP A 105 14.46 4.89 7.92
N MET A 106 13.73 5.47 8.86
CA MET A 106 13.80 6.90 9.17
C MET A 106 15.20 7.31 9.60
N HIS A 107 15.83 6.50 10.47
CA HIS A 107 17.20 6.71 10.91
C HIS A 107 18.19 6.62 9.74
N GLN A 108 18.11 5.58 8.91
CA GLN A 108 19.00 5.38 7.77
C GLN A 108 18.89 6.51 6.73
N ALA A 109 17.69 7.05 6.55
CA ALA A 109 17.43 8.11 5.56
C ALA A 109 17.51 9.51 6.16
N HIS A 110 17.82 9.66 7.45
CA HIS A 110 17.90 10.93 8.19
C HIS A 110 16.64 11.80 8.00
N LEU A 111 15.46 11.17 8.08
CA LEU A 111 14.19 11.86 7.84
C LEU A 111 13.80 12.74 9.04
N CYS A 112 13.41 13.99 8.75
CA CYS A 112 12.81 14.91 9.71
C CYS A 112 11.28 14.78 9.73
N CYS A 113 10.62 15.36 10.74
CA CYS A 113 9.17 15.26 10.95
C CYS A 113 8.33 15.76 9.74
N GLU A 114 8.81 16.77 9.03
CA GLU A 114 8.12 17.36 7.88
C GLU A 114 8.39 16.63 6.56
N ASP A 115 9.36 15.71 6.53
CA ASP A 115 9.72 14.99 5.33
C ASP A 115 8.64 13.97 4.94
N PHE A 116 8.55 13.70 3.65
CA PHE A 116 7.76 12.53 3.19
C PHE A 116 8.42 11.25 3.67
N LEU A 117 7.63 10.34 4.22
CA LEU A 117 8.09 9.07 4.73
C LEU A 117 8.80 8.22 3.67
N PHE A 118 8.36 8.32 2.42
CA PHE A 118 8.97 7.65 1.28
C PHE A 118 9.33 8.67 0.19
N PRO A 119 10.46 9.38 0.34
CA PRO A 119 10.91 10.34 -0.67
C PRO A 119 11.27 9.63 -1.98
N THR A 120 11.15 10.38 -3.09
CA THR A 120 11.63 9.90 -4.39
C THR A 120 13.15 10.06 -4.51
N ARG A 121 13.75 9.22 -5.35
CA ARG A 121 15.15 9.38 -5.77
C ARG A 121 15.27 10.21 -7.05
N LEU A 122 14.15 10.53 -7.68
CA LEU A 122 14.11 11.25 -8.96
C LEU A 122 13.84 12.73 -8.69
N HIS A 123 14.58 13.60 -9.39
CA HIS A 123 14.32 15.03 -9.39
C HIS A 123 12.92 15.32 -9.99
N GLY A 124 12.16 16.21 -9.36
CA GLY A 124 10.85 16.68 -9.83
C GLY A 124 9.63 16.26 -9.01
N SER A 125 9.81 15.47 -7.94
CA SER A 125 8.76 15.19 -6.96
C SER A 125 9.38 14.90 -5.60
N ASP A 126 8.78 15.38 -4.53
CA ASP A 126 9.29 15.21 -3.17
C ASP A 126 8.99 13.81 -2.61
N HIS A 127 8.00 13.12 -3.15
CA HIS A 127 7.55 11.83 -2.65
C HIS A 127 7.46 10.75 -3.73
N LEU A 128 7.45 9.48 -3.31
CA LEU A 128 7.27 8.32 -4.17
C LEU A 128 5.96 8.43 -4.99
N SER A 129 6.04 8.35 -6.31
CA SER A 129 4.84 8.34 -7.14
C SER A 129 4.07 7.02 -7.03
N THR A 130 2.75 7.06 -7.20
CA THR A 130 1.91 5.85 -7.20
C THR A 130 2.30 4.86 -8.30
N ARG A 131 2.78 5.37 -9.45
CA ARG A 131 3.30 4.54 -10.56
C ARG A 131 4.58 3.80 -10.15
N GLN A 132 5.49 4.49 -9.48
CA GLN A 132 6.72 3.88 -9.00
C GLN A 132 6.45 2.87 -7.88
N TYR A 133 5.57 3.19 -6.94
CA TYR A 133 5.10 2.25 -5.93
C TYR A 133 4.50 0.98 -6.56
N ALA A 134 3.68 1.12 -7.60
CA ALA A 134 3.12 -0.04 -8.31
C ALA A 134 4.21 -0.91 -8.98
N ARG A 135 5.29 -0.31 -9.50
CA ARG A 135 6.44 -1.04 -10.04
C ARG A 135 7.19 -1.81 -8.96
N ILE A 136 7.39 -1.19 -7.79
CA ILE A 136 8.04 -1.81 -6.63
C ILE A 136 7.22 -3.03 -6.17
N VAL A 137 5.89 -2.88 -6.01
CA VAL A 137 5.01 -4.00 -5.64
C VAL A 137 5.08 -5.14 -6.65
N LYS A 138 5.07 -4.83 -7.95
CA LYS A 138 5.24 -5.85 -9.00
C LYS A 138 6.59 -6.58 -8.89
N ALA A 139 7.66 -5.86 -8.62
CA ALA A 139 8.98 -6.45 -8.42
C ALA A 139 9.00 -7.42 -7.23
N TRP A 140 8.37 -7.06 -6.10
CA TRP A 140 8.29 -7.94 -4.93
C TRP A 140 7.55 -9.24 -5.23
N VAL A 141 6.39 -9.17 -5.88
CA VAL A 141 5.59 -10.37 -6.18
C VAL A 141 6.26 -11.25 -7.23
N THR A 142 6.92 -10.65 -8.23
CA THR A 142 7.68 -11.40 -9.23
C THR A 142 8.88 -12.12 -8.59
N ALA A 143 9.57 -11.47 -7.64
CA ALA A 143 10.72 -12.04 -6.95
C ALA A 143 10.39 -13.32 -6.15
N ILE A 144 9.13 -13.53 -5.78
CA ILE A 144 8.64 -14.74 -5.11
C ILE A 144 7.90 -15.70 -6.05
N GLY A 145 8.00 -15.48 -7.37
CA GLY A 145 7.40 -16.35 -8.38
C GLY A 145 5.89 -16.17 -8.60
N LEU A 146 5.29 -15.07 -8.08
CA LEU A 146 3.89 -14.77 -8.34
C LEU A 146 3.70 -13.95 -9.63
N GLY A 147 2.60 -14.21 -10.34
CA GLY A 147 2.27 -13.50 -11.57
C GLY A 147 1.91 -12.02 -11.32
N PRO A 148 2.65 -11.03 -11.83
CA PRO A 148 2.45 -9.62 -11.53
C PRO A 148 1.12 -9.04 -12.05
N THR A 149 0.42 -9.77 -12.93
CA THR A 149 -0.90 -9.39 -13.44
C THR A 149 -2.01 -9.58 -12.41
N MET A 150 -1.85 -10.58 -11.51
CA MET A 150 -2.83 -10.94 -10.48
C MET A 150 -2.71 -10.09 -9.22
N TYR A 151 -1.56 -9.42 -9.03
CA TYR A 151 -1.23 -8.69 -7.82
C TYR A 151 -0.90 -7.23 -8.14
N GLY A 152 -1.06 -6.35 -7.16
CA GLY A 152 -0.78 -4.93 -7.30
C GLY A 152 -0.93 -4.19 -5.97
N THR A 153 -0.95 -2.87 -5.99
CA THR A 153 -1.08 -2.04 -4.76
C THR A 153 -2.37 -2.33 -3.99
N HIS A 154 -3.47 -2.66 -4.68
CA HIS A 154 -4.74 -3.07 -4.05
C HIS A 154 -4.64 -4.42 -3.34
N THR A 155 -3.74 -5.30 -3.76
CA THR A 155 -3.43 -6.56 -3.08
C THR A 155 -3.00 -6.31 -1.64
N LEU A 156 -2.01 -5.43 -1.42
CA LEU A 156 -1.49 -5.13 -0.09
C LEU A 156 -2.58 -4.56 0.82
N ARG A 157 -3.38 -3.64 0.29
CA ARG A 157 -4.51 -3.06 1.02
C ARG A 157 -5.54 -4.11 1.47
N GLY A 158 -5.87 -5.07 0.61
CA GLY A 158 -6.85 -6.13 0.90
C GLY A 158 -6.30 -7.26 1.76
N THR A 159 -4.98 -7.39 1.87
CA THR A 159 -4.33 -8.55 2.50
C THR A 159 -4.67 -8.66 3.99
N LYS A 160 -4.46 -7.61 4.79
CA LYS A 160 -4.76 -7.64 6.25
C LYS A 160 -6.24 -7.93 6.52
N THR A 161 -7.13 -7.30 5.76
CA THR A 161 -8.58 -7.52 5.87
C THR A 161 -8.94 -8.98 5.59
N SER A 162 -8.39 -9.57 4.52
CA SER A 162 -8.63 -10.97 4.16
C SER A 162 -8.09 -11.93 5.22
N LEU A 163 -6.93 -11.63 5.82
CA LEU A 163 -6.36 -12.45 6.89
C LEU A 163 -7.19 -12.39 8.17
N VAL A 164 -7.63 -11.20 8.57
CA VAL A 164 -8.52 -11.02 9.74
C VAL A 164 -9.82 -11.77 9.51
N TYR A 165 -10.46 -11.61 8.35
CA TYR A 165 -11.70 -12.31 8.03
C TYR A 165 -11.53 -13.83 8.04
N ARG A 166 -10.45 -14.35 7.46
CA ARG A 166 -10.17 -15.81 7.47
C ARG A 166 -10.04 -16.37 8.89
N LYS A 167 -9.46 -15.60 9.81
CA LYS A 167 -9.27 -15.99 11.20
C LYS A 167 -10.56 -15.86 12.03
N THR A 168 -11.30 -14.77 11.87
CA THR A 168 -12.43 -14.42 12.73
C THR A 168 -13.79 -14.81 12.16
N LYS A 169 -13.89 -14.98 10.82
CA LYS A 169 -15.14 -15.12 10.06
C LYS A 169 -16.14 -13.98 10.30
N ASN A 170 -15.68 -12.87 10.87
CA ASN A 170 -16.50 -11.73 11.23
C ASN A 170 -16.15 -10.52 10.35
N LEU A 171 -17.10 -10.08 9.51
CA LEU A 171 -16.95 -8.91 8.65
C LEU A 171 -16.85 -7.61 9.44
N ARG A 172 -17.49 -7.52 10.61
CA ARG A 172 -17.43 -6.34 11.49
C ARG A 172 -16.04 -6.15 12.13
N ALA A 173 -15.26 -7.23 12.26
CA ALA A 173 -13.86 -7.15 12.69
C ALA A 173 -12.93 -6.56 11.62
N CYS A 174 -13.47 -6.28 10.42
CA CYS A 174 -12.71 -5.73 9.28
C CYS A 174 -13.18 -4.30 8.96
N PRO A 175 -12.82 -3.29 9.74
CA PRO A 175 -13.39 -1.93 9.65
C PRO A 175 -13.30 -1.26 8.28
N THR A 176 -12.47 -1.78 7.39
CA THR A 176 -12.32 -1.25 6.01
C THR A 176 -13.41 -1.73 5.04
N LEU A 177 -14.21 -2.73 5.39
CA LEU A 177 -15.32 -3.19 4.55
C LEU A 177 -16.61 -2.40 4.79
N ALA A 178 -16.79 -1.84 5.99
CA ALA A 178 -17.99 -1.08 6.36
C ALA A 178 -18.14 0.25 5.59
N TRP A 179 -17.04 0.80 5.06
CA TRP A 179 -17.05 2.12 4.39
C TRP A 179 -17.11 2.06 2.88
N SER A 180 -17.22 0.86 2.28
CA SER A 180 -17.30 0.69 0.81
C SER A 180 -18.72 0.49 0.30
N TYR A 181 -19.72 0.49 1.15
CA TYR A 181 -21.12 0.18 0.80
C TYR A 181 -22.15 1.24 1.20
N GLU A 182 -21.73 2.43 1.59
CA GLU A 182 -22.67 3.57 1.63
C GLU A 182 -22.43 4.45 0.39
N VAL A 183 -23.28 4.26 -0.60
CA VAL A 183 -23.59 5.21 -1.67
C VAL A 183 -24.83 5.92 -1.26
#